data_7276eb922a54d47b29ab962dff29e2f3
#
_entry.id   7276eb922a54d47b29ab962dff29e2f3
#
_cell.length_a   1.000
_cell.length_b   1.000
_cell.length_c   1.000
_cell.angle_alpha   90.00
_cell.angle_beta   90.00
_cell.angle_gamma   90.00
#
_symmetry.space_group_name_H-M   'P 1'
#
loop_
_entity.id
_entity.type
_entity.pdbx_description
1 polymer ?
#
loop_
_entity_poly.entity_id
_entity_poly.type
_entity_poly.pdbx_seq_one_letter_code
_entity_poly.pdbx_strand_id
1 'polypeptide(L)'
;MDKFSKMDAQILELWKEYNCSSAYTQGFNDKAGSFFVPTEENIKKIIKRASQLKDKAVDILQLKVLNSIIQELEFDEPQMVLELVLGSIFNHMIKEGIVADHMKSLLQGSIQAVKITRQRYIGKETPIGVKVLTMYRLDGILGILNVVSGSTEDSNVKQLCSVLADEVKSFVNVFNIDDFGHGEFEKVQAIFEKHGFDLGRSSIYSNILKNAYDYHESPEELEQKAIDWLEKELKEIARLIPSLAKRLNCSEDYEDISKAINSRFQIKPEDLIQTTKKVRETVMKFVNEKVARINPNYDTRVIETPKYLTGTIPSAAAAFFDTFTSKPFQLYFVTTDKTRDPMKSLPDLINTLVHEEYGHCLHHSNSATGFIQRPRAIEMVNITLEGPITEGLSFNRELEFLEAFKALDRNRAKTQAEKEMLNLADKYGGISLVADAYEFETRRWRLIRFLRVIGDVRLNTGKQGILEFLDWAEKKTELKKASIYYQLFPAHEYFPGYATSYAVVGQEIRSLEAIVPEEKRLEFQTYLCSIGSPPRSIYIKRLKSFAESLSK
;
A
#
# COMPACT_ATOMS: atom_id res chain seq x y z
N MET A 1 -23.10 11.68 25.07
CA MET A 1 -22.58 11.57 23.68
C MET A 1 -23.21 12.67 22.86
N ASP A 2 -22.41 13.48 22.19
CA ASP A 2 -22.94 14.45 21.26
C ASP A 2 -23.52 13.76 19.99
N LYS A 3 -24.17 14.52 19.12
CA LYS A 3 -24.82 14.00 17.92
C LYS A 3 -23.82 13.36 16.93
N PHE A 4 -22.57 13.84 16.90
CA PHE A 4 -21.51 13.30 16.05
C PHE A 4 -21.07 11.92 16.54
N SER A 5 -20.75 11.78 17.81
CA SER A 5 -20.30 10.52 18.42
C SER A 5 -21.28 9.38 18.25
N LYS A 6 -22.60 9.67 18.29
CA LYS A 6 -23.64 8.64 18.08
C LYS A 6 -23.67 8.13 16.64
N MET A 7 -23.57 9.02 15.68
CA MET A 7 -23.57 8.64 14.26
C MET A 7 -22.28 7.91 13.87
N ASP A 8 -21.12 8.38 14.34
CA ASP A 8 -19.82 7.71 14.12
C ASP A 8 -19.84 6.29 14.67
N ALA A 9 -20.43 6.07 15.86
CA ALA A 9 -20.58 4.74 16.41
C ALA A 9 -21.45 3.82 15.51
N GLN A 10 -22.52 4.34 14.91
CA GLN A 10 -23.35 3.56 13.99
C GLN A 10 -22.61 3.21 12.68
N ILE A 11 -21.81 4.13 12.15
CA ILE A 11 -20.96 3.88 10.97
C ILE A 11 -19.89 2.85 11.30
N LEU A 12 -19.25 2.95 12.46
CA LEU A 12 -18.26 2.00 12.93
C LEU A 12 -18.85 0.58 13.08
N GLU A 13 -20.04 0.45 13.68
CA GLU A 13 -20.73 -0.84 13.77
C GLU A 13 -21.09 -1.41 12.39
N LEU A 14 -21.49 -0.58 11.44
CA LEU A 14 -21.73 -1.00 10.07
C LEU A 14 -20.45 -1.53 9.42
N TRP A 15 -19.34 -0.81 9.56
CA TRP A 15 -18.03 -1.22 9.04
C TRP A 15 -17.56 -2.55 9.64
N LYS A 16 -17.68 -2.74 10.95
CA LYS A 16 -17.32 -3.99 11.64
C LYS A 16 -18.14 -5.20 11.16
N GLU A 17 -19.32 -5.00 10.61
CA GLU A 17 -20.19 -6.07 10.15
C GLU A 17 -19.72 -6.67 8.81
N TYR A 18 -19.27 -5.84 7.86
CA TYR A 18 -18.84 -6.34 6.55
C TYR A 18 -17.32 -6.47 6.44
N ASN A 19 -16.56 -5.78 7.26
CA ASN A 19 -15.09 -5.81 7.28
C ASN A 19 -14.57 -6.48 8.58
N CYS A 20 -15.13 -7.67 8.89
CA CYS A 20 -14.90 -8.39 10.16
C CYS A 20 -13.42 -8.62 10.44
N SER A 21 -12.65 -9.02 9.42
CA SER A 21 -11.24 -9.36 9.56
C SER A 21 -10.40 -8.13 9.92
N SER A 22 -10.59 -7.01 9.23
CA SER A 22 -9.93 -5.75 9.58
C SER A 22 -10.38 -5.24 10.95
N ALA A 23 -11.66 -5.38 11.29
CA ALA A 23 -12.15 -5.03 12.61
C ALA A 23 -11.45 -5.85 13.71
N TYR A 24 -11.26 -7.15 13.47
CA TYR A 24 -10.51 -8.00 14.40
C TYR A 24 -9.07 -7.54 14.56
N THR A 25 -8.33 -7.32 13.47
CA THR A 25 -6.93 -6.85 13.57
C THR A 25 -6.83 -5.50 14.28
N GLN A 26 -7.81 -4.63 14.11
CA GLN A 26 -7.83 -3.31 14.72
C GLN A 26 -8.34 -3.27 16.17
N GLY A 27 -8.59 -4.43 16.81
CA GLY A 27 -8.83 -4.53 18.25
C GLY A 27 -10.26 -4.90 18.67
N PHE A 28 -11.16 -5.18 17.74
CA PHE A 28 -12.51 -5.67 18.05
C PHE A 28 -12.51 -7.19 18.17
N ASN A 29 -12.09 -7.70 19.34
CA ASN A 29 -11.87 -9.12 19.58
C ASN A 29 -13.15 -9.98 19.47
N ASP A 30 -14.34 -9.36 19.57
CA ASP A 30 -15.63 -10.02 19.29
C ASP A 30 -15.80 -10.43 17.83
N LYS A 31 -14.92 -9.98 16.93
CA LYS A 31 -14.87 -10.35 15.51
C LYS A 31 -13.92 -11.51 15.19
N ALA A 32 -13.24 -12.08 16.20
CA ALA A 32 -12.38 -13.24 15.99
C ALA A 32 -13.15 -14.39 15.32
N GLY A 33 -12.57 -14.96 14.26
CA GLY A 33 -13.19 -16.02 13.47
C GLY A 33 -14.43 -15.61 12.66
N SER A 34 -14.82 -14.33 12.67
CA SER A 34 -15.95 -13.84 11.87
C SER A 34 -15.55 -13.64 10.43
N PHE A 35 -16.43 -14.05 9.51
CA PHE A 35 -16.25 -13.87 8.06
C PHE A 35 -17.53 -13.30 7.44
N PHE A 36 -17.40 -12.25 6.63
CA PHE A 36 -18.51 -11.70 5.87
C PHE A 36 -18.69 -12.48 4.57
N VAL A 37 -19.80 -13.23 4.45
CA VAL A 37 -20.13 -13.92 3.20
C VAL A 37 -20.83 -12.93 2.25
N PRO A 38 -20.24 -12.55 1.11
CA PRO A 38 -20.75 -11.50 0.22
C PRO A 38 -21.88 -12.05 -0.69
N THR A 39 -22.99 -12.51 -0.08
CA THR A 39 -24.22 -12.82 -0.82
C THR A 39 -24.86 -11.53 -1.31
N GLU A 40 -25.61 -11.60 -2.40
CA GLU A 40 -26.35 -10.45 -2.92
C GLU A 40 -27.27 -9.84 -1.85
N GLU A 41 -27.91 -10.67 -1.02
CA GLU A 41 -28.76 -10.26 0.08
C GLU A 41 -27.97 -9.50 1.16
N ASN A 42 -26.82 -10.06 1.60
CA ASN A 42 -25.97 -9.45 2.63
C ASN A 42 -25.41 -8.11 2.14
N ILE A 43 -24.92 -8.04 0.91
CA ILE A 43 -24.43 -6.79 0.30
C ILE A 43 -25.56 -5.75 0.25
N LYS A 44 -26.72 -6.10 -0.29
CA LYS A 44 -27.88 -5.20 -0.35
C LYS A 44 -28.33 -4.72 1.04
N LYS A 45 -28.28 -5.58 2.06
CA LYS A 45 -28.59 -5.22 3.45
C LYS A 45 -27.64 -4.16 3.98
N ILE A 46 -26.31 -4.33 3.78
CA ILE A 46 -25.31 -3.34 4.23
C ILE A 46 -25.48 -2.02 3.46
N ILE A 47 -25.60 -2.06 2.13
CA ILE A 47 -25.82 -0.85 1.30
C ILE A 47 -27.08 -0.10 1.73
N LYS A 48 -28.18 -0.81 1.96
CA LYS A 48 -29.43 -0.18 2.45
C LYS A 48 -29.23 0.53 3.78
N ARG A 49 -28.53 -0.10 4.72
CA ARG A 49 -28.24 0.52 6.03
C ARG A 49 -27.29 1.71 5.88
N ALA A 50 -26.24 1.60 5.03
CA ALA A 50 -25.35 2.71 4.73
C ALA A 50 -26.13 3.91 4.15
N SER A 51 -27.04 3.67 3.20
CA SER A 51 -27.90 4.70 2.61
C SER A 51 -28.81 5.36 3.64
N GLN A 52 -29.42 4.58 4.54
CA GLN A 52 -30.25 5.12 5.63
C GLN A 52 -29.46 5.97 6.64
N LEU A 53 -28.18 5.61 6.89
CA LEU A 53 -27.27 6.43 7.71
C LEU A 53 -26.85 7.70 6.96
N LYS A 54 -26.61 7.60 5.66
CA LYS A 54 -26.26 8.74 4.80
C LYS A 54 -27.36 9.82 4.83
N ASP A 55 -28.63 9.45 4.78
CA ASP A 55 -29.76 10.37 4.90
C ASP A 55 -29.81 11.09 6.26
N LYS A 56 -29.16 10.55 7.29
CA LYS A 56 -29.10 11.09 8.65
C LYS A 56 -27.74 11.69 9.00
N ALA A 57 -26.79 11.66 8.09
CA ALA A 57 -25.44 12.18 8.32
C ALA A 57 -25.49 13.67 8.66
N VAL A 58 -24.67 14.08 9.62
CA VAL A 58 -24.69 15.44 10.17
C VAL A 58 -23.49 16.27 9.73
N ASP A 59 -22.53 15.64 9.07
CA ASP A 59 -21.36 16.31 8.49
C ASP A 59 -20.84 15.61 7.23
N ILE A 60 -19.94 16.32 6.54
CA ILE A 60 -19.37 15.87 5.27
C ILE A 60 -18.45 14.64 5.43
N LEU A 61 -17.81 14.45 6.58
CA LEU A 61 -16.95 13.28 6.84
C LEU A 61 -17.80 12.01 6.82
N GLN A 62 -18.90 12.00 7.56
CA GLN A 62 -19.84 10.87 7.60
C GLN A 62 -20.39 10.54 6.22
N LEU A 63 -20.77 11.57 5.45
CA LEU A 63 -21.27 11.39 4.07
C LEU A 63 -20.23 10.72 3.17
N LYS A 64 -18.97 11.17 3.23
CA LYS A 64 -17.90 10.62 2.39
C LYS A 64 -17.53 9.18 2.78
N VAL A 65 -17.44 8.88 4.08
CA VAL A 65 -17.19 7.53 4.59
C VAL A 65 -18.30 6.57 4.14
N LEU A 66 -19.56 6.96 4.26
CA LEU A 66 -20.70 6.14 3.83
C LEU A 66 -20.74 5.96 2.30
N ASN A 67 -20.38 6.98 1.51
CA ASN A 67 -20.26 6.85 0.06
C ASN A 67 -19.17 5.84 -0.33
N SER A 68 -18.02 5.88 0.34
CA SER A 68 -16.93 4.93 0.10
C SER A 68 -17.34 3.50 0.43
N ILE A 69 -17.99 3.27 1.57
CA ILE A 69 -18.52 1.96 1.95
C ILE A 69 -19.51 1.43 0.90
N ILE A 70 -20.41 2.27 0.41
CA ILE A 70 -21.37 1.87 -0.63
C ILE A 70 -20.61 1.52 -1.92
N GLN A 71 -19.67 2.36 -2.35
CA GLN A 71 -18.92 2.16 -3.59
C GLN A 71 -18.06 0.89 -3.55
N GLU A 72 -17.42 0.58 -2.42
CA GLU A 72 -16.67 -0.67 -2.22
C GLU A 72 -17.56 -1.91 -2.38
N LEU A 73 -18.76 -1.87 -1.79
CA LEU A 73 -19.68 -3.00 -1.81
C LEU A 73 -20.43 -3.16 -3.16
N GLU A 74 -20.56 -2.09 -3.93
CA GLU A 74 -21.12 -2.10 -5.29
C GLU A 74 -20.12 -2.61 -6.34
N PHE A 75 -18.82 -2.60 -6.01
CA PHE A 75 -17.78 -3.09 -6.91
C PHE A 75 -17.75 -4.62 -6.88
N ASP A 76 -18.29 -5.25 -7.93
CA ASP A 76 -18.43 -6.71 -8.05
C ASP A 76 -17.54 -7.26 -9.16
N GLU A 77 -16.31 -7.62 -8.80
CA GLU A 77 -15.40 -8.37 -9.68
C GLU A 77 -14.91 -9.65 -8.99
N PRO A 78 -14.59 -10.70 -9.76
CA PRO A 78 -14.33 -12.04 -9.20
C PRO A 78 -13.12 -12.12 -8.29
N GLN A 79 -12.05 -11.33 -8.53
CA GLN A 79 -10.86 -11.32 -7.67
C GLN A 79 -11.16 -10.82 -6.26
N MET A 80 -12.22 -10.01 -6.06
CA MET A 80 -12.53 -9.43 -4.75
C MET A 80 -12.85 -10.48 -3.69
N VAL A 81 -13.51 -11.59 -4.06
CA VAL A 81 -13.75 -12.68 -3.10
C VAL A 81 -12.45 -13.38 -2.71
N LEU A 82 -11.49 -13.47 -3.63
CA LEU A 82 -10.19 -14.09 -3.35
C LEU A 82 -9.34 -13.19 -2.44
N GLU A 83 -9.37 -11.88 -2.64
CA GLU A 83 -8.75 -10.90 -1.74
C GLU A 83 -9.35 -10.96 -0.32
N LEU A 84 -10.68 -11.04 -0.22
CA LEU A 84 -11.38 -11.19 1.06
C LEU A 84 -10.95 -12.47 1.79
N VAL A 85 -10.87 -13.60 1.08
CA VAL A 85 -10.44 -14.88 1.64
C VAL A 85 -8.99 -14.81 2.13
N LEU A 86 -8.08 -14.36 1.25
CA LEU A 86 -6.66 -14.24 1.57
C LEU A 86 -6.43 -13.31 2.77
N GLY A 87 -7.00 -12.11 2.71
CA GLY A 87 -6.86 -11.11 3.77
C GLY A 87 -7.44 -11.58 5.10
N SER A 88 -8.59 -12.29 5.10
CA SER A 88 -9.20 -12.79 6.33
C SER A 88 -8.35 -13.85 7.03
N ILE A 89 -7.84 -14.83 6.29
CA ILE A 89 -6.95 -15.86 6.85
C ILE A 89 -5.64 -15.23 7.32
N PHE A 90 -5.02 -14.39 6.48
CA PHE A 90 -3.77 -13.69 6.78
C PHE A 90 -3.84 -12.87 8.06
N ASN A 91 -4.85 -12.02 8.19
CA ASN A 91 -5.04 -11.14 9.34
C ASN A 91 -5.15 -11.91 10.66
N HIS A 92 -5.90 -13.03 10.66
CA HIS A 92 -6.01 -13.87 11.84
C HIS A 92 -4.68 -14.55 12.17
N MET A 93 -4.00 -15.12 11.17
CA MET A 93 -2.71 -15.78 11.39
C MET A 93 -1.66 -14.85 11.98
N ILE A 94 -1.60 -13.60 11.54
CA ILE A 94 -0.63 -12.63 12.06
C ILE A 94 -0.98 -12.22 13.49
N LYS A 95 -2.27 -12.01 13.78
CA LYS A 95 -2.69 -11.51 15.09
C LYS A 95 -2.63 -12.58 16.18
N GLU A 96 -3.06 -13.80 15.88
CA GLU A 96 -3.26 -14.85 16.89
C GLU A 96 -2.64 -16.21 16.55
N GLY A 97 -2.03 -16.35 15.38
CA GLY A 97 -1.60 -17.65 14.86
C GLY A 97 -2.78 -18.49 14.37
N ILE A 98 -2.73 -19.82 14.58
CA ILE A 98 -3.80 -20.72 14.17
C ILE A 98 -4.61 -21.14 15.40
N VAL A 99 -5.70 -20.42 15.67
CA VAL A 99 -6.72 -20.80 16.66
C VAL A 99 -7.77 -21.64 15.94
N ALA A 100 -7.84 -22.94 16.26
CA ALA A 100 -8.60 -23.92 15.48
C ALA A 100 -10.07 -23.52 15.25
N ASP A 101 -10.79 -23.05 16.25
CA ASP A 101 -12.22 -22.73 16.10
C ASP A 101 -12.44 -21.48 15.26
N HIS A 102 -11.60 -20.45 15.40
CA HIS A 102 -11.64 -19.27 14.55
C HIS A 102 -11.30 -19.63 13.10
N MET A 103 -10.26 -20.43 12.89
CA MET A 103 -9.84 -20.85 11.56
C MET A 103 -10.91 -21.71 10.86
N LYS A 104 -11.57 -22.64 11.57
CA LYS A 104 -12.71 -23.41 11.03
C LYS A 104 -13.81 -22.48 10.52
N SER A 105 -14.20 -21.50 11.33
CA SER A 105 -15.25 -20.54 10.98
C SER A 105 -14.86 -19.72 9.74
N LEU A 106 -13.63 -19.23 9.67
CA LEU A 106 -13.10 -18.49 8.51
C LEU A 106 -13.10 -19.33 7.23
N LEU A 107 -12.59 -20.58 7.31
CA LEU A 107 -12.51 -21.48 6.17
C LEU A 107 -13.91 -21.87 5.67
N GLN A 108 -14.87 -22.11 6.55
CA GLN A 108 -16.27 -22.41 6.18
C GLN A 108 -16.93 -21.21 5.49
N GLY A 109 -16.76 -20.00 6.03
CA GLY A 109 -17.25 -18.77 5.41
C GLY A 109 -16.61 -18.53 4.03
N SER A 110 -15.31 -18.76 3.92
CA SER A 110 -14.55 -18.63 2.68
C SER A 110 -15.03 -19.62 1.60
N ILE A 111 -15.24 -20.89 1.96
CA ILE A 111 -15.79 -21.90 1.04
C ILE A 111 -17.15 -21.45 0.52
N GLN A 112 -18.03 -20.98 1.40
CA GLN A 112 -19.35 -20.49 1.01
C GLN A 112 -19.25 -19.28 0.09
N ALA A 113 -18.40 -18.31 0.39
CA ALA A 113 -18.20 -17.11 -0.42
C ALA A 113 -17.70 -17.43 -1.83
N VAL A 114 -16.67 -18.31 -1.94
CA VAL A 114 -16.13 -18.75 -3.24
C VAL A 114 -17.18 -19.50 -4.06
N LYS A 115 -17.94 -20.42 -3.45
CA LYS A 115 -19.01 -21.16 -4.13
C LYS A 115 -20.08 -20.23 -4.72
N ILE A 116 -20.57 -19.28 -3.91
CA ILE A 116 -21.60 -18.32 -4.33
C ILE A 116 -21.08 -17.44 -5.45
N THR A 117 -19.87 -16.93 -5.33
CA THR A 117 -19.26 -16.09 -6.36
C THR A 117 -19.02 -16.89 -7.64
N ARG A 118 -18.52 -18.13 -7.54
CA ARG A 118 -18.38 -19.02 -8.70
C ARG A 118 -19.70 -19.18 -9.47
N GLN A 119 -20.80 -19.44 -8.78
CA GLN A 119 -22.11 -19.60 -9.40
C GLN A 119 -22.55 -18.35 -10.16
N ARG A 120 -22.23 -17.15 -9.66
CA ARG A 120 -22.53 -15.88 -10.33
C ARG A 120 -21.75 -15.66 -11.62
N TYR A 121 -20.56 -16.28 -11.76
CA TYR A 121 -19.68 -16.09 -12.91
C TYR A 121 -19.71 -17.22 -13.94
N ILE A 122 -20.36 -18.38 -13.65
CA ILE A 122 -20.57 -19.44 -14.65
C ILE A 122 -21.41 -18.88 -15.81
N GLY A 123 -20.84 -18.92 -17.03
CA GLY A 123 -21.49 -18.44 -18.25
C GLY A 123 -21.57 -16.91 -18.38
N LYS A 124 -21.01 -16.14 -17.42
CA LYS A 124 -20.92 -14.68 -17.52
C LYS A 124 -19.65 -14.30 -18.31
N GLU A 125 -19.83 -13.47 -19.30
CA GLU A 125 -18.68 -12.87 -20.00
C GLU A 125 -17.90 -11.97 -19.03
N THR A 126 -16.60 -12.19 -18.96
CA THR A 126 -15.70 -11.44 -18.07
C THR A 126 -14.53 -10.89 -18.89
N PRO A 127 -14.20 -9.61 -18.76
CA PRO A 127 -13.07 -9.00 -19.45
C PRO A 127 -11.76 -9.75 -19.20
N ILE A 128 -10.89 -9.84 -20.21
CA ILE A 128 -9.67 -10.65 -20.14
C ILE A 128 -8.72 -10.17 -19.03
N GLY A 129 -8.59 -8.86 -18.82
CA GLY A 129 -7.78 -8.30 -17.75
C GLY A 129 -8.28 -8.73 -16.36
N VAL A 130 -9.61 -8.74 -16.14
CA VAL A 130 -10.23 -9.19 -14.88
C VAL A 130 -10.01 -10.70 -14.66
N LYS A 131 -10.10 -11.52 -15.73
CA LYS A 131 -9.76 -12.95 -15.64
C LYS A 131 -8.31 -13.14 -15.16
N VAL A 132 -7.36 -12.42 -15.77
CA VAL A 132 -5.94 -12.50 -15.42
C VAL A 132 -5.71 -12.06 -13.97
N LEU A 133 -6.33 -10.96 -13.52
CA LEU A 133 -6.25 -10.50 -12.12
C LEU A 133 -6.77 -11.57 -11.14
N THR A 134 -7.86 -12.26 -11.51
CA THR A 134 -8.43 -13.34 -10.70
C THR A 134 -7.46 -14.53 -10.59
N MET A 135 -6.79 -14.89 -11.70
CA MET A 135 -5.81 -15.98 -11.72
C MET A 135 -4.60 -15.71 -10.83
N TYR A 136 -4.13 -14.47 -10.76
CA TYR A 136 -3.00 -14.08 -9.90
C TYR A 136 -3.21 -14.39 -8.41
N ARG A 137 -4.45 -14.47 -7.94
CA ARG A 137 -4.76 -14.71 -6.52
C ARG A 137 -4.70 -16.17 -6.11
N LEU A 138 -4.71 -17.08 -7.09
CA LEU A 138 -4.73 -18.53 -6.83
C LEU A 138 -3.53 -18.98 -5.99
N ASP A 139 -2.32 -18.68 -6.45
CA ASP A 139 -1.10 -19.15 -5.79
C ASP A 139 -0.94 -18.61 -4.38
N GLY A 140 -1.32 -17.35 -4.13
CA GLY A 140 -1.33 -16.76 -2.81
C GLY A 140 -2.25 -17.50 -1.84
N ILE A 141 -3.45 -17.83 -2.27
CA ILE A 141 -4.42 -18.58 -1.44
C ILE A 141 -3.94 -20.02 -1.21
N LEU A 142 -3.50 -20.72 -2.24
CA LEU A 142 -2.97 -22.09 -2.08
C LEU A 142 -1.76 -22.11 -1.15
N GLY A 143 -0.88 -21.10 -1.24
CA GLY A 143 0.27 -20.95 -0.37
C GLY A 143 -0.14 -20.81 1.11
N ILE A 144 -1.08 -19.91 1.42
CA ILE A 144 -1.52 -19.71 2.82
C ILE A 144 -2.25 -20.95 3.36
N LEU A 145 -3.09 -21.62 2.55
CA LEU A 145 -3.79 -22.84 2.96
C LEU A 145 -2.83 -24.00 3.26
N ASN A 146 -1.75 -24.14 2.48
CA ASN A 146 -0.69 -25.11 2.74
C ASN A 146 -0.01 -24.86 4.08
N VAL A 147 0.24 -23.59 4.43
CA VAL A 147 0.84 -23.23 5.72
C VAL A 147 -0.11 -23.50 6.87
N VAL A 148 -1.39 -23.10 6.76
CA VAL A 148 -2.40 -23.40 7.78
C VAL A 148 -2.49 -24.90 8.01
N SER A 149 -2.63 -25.70 6.94
CA SER A 149 -2.72 -27.15 7.01
C SER A 149 -1.48 -27.81 7.62
N GLY A 150 -0.28 -27.32 7.26
CA GLY A 150 1.00 -27.83 7.76
C GLY A 150 1.34 -27.43 9.21
N SER A 151 0.70 -26.39 9.72
CA SER A 151 0.99 -25.82 11.04
C SER A 151 -0.06 -26.15 12.10
N THR A 152 -1.06 -26.94 11.80
CA THR A 152 -2.11 -27.38 12.75
C THR A 152 -2.15 -28.90 12.87
N GLU A 153 -2.53 -29.40 14.05
CA GLU A 153 -2.86 -30.83 14.24
C GLU A 153 -4.37 -31.11 14.14
N ASP A 154 -5.21 -30.07 14.05
CA ASP A 154 -6.66 -30.23 13.92
C ASP A 154 -7.04 -30.79 12.53
N SER A 155 -7.54 -32.01 12.49
CA SER A 155 -7.92 -32.71 11.25
C SER A 155 -9.05 -32.00 10.49
N ASN A 156 -9.98 -31.34 11.17
CA ASN A 156 -11.07 -30.60 10.53
C ASN A 156 -10.55 -29.34 9.83
N VAL A 157 -9.58 -28.63 10.45
CA VAL A 157 -8.92 -27.49 9.79
C VAL A 157 -8.19 -27.96 8.53
N LYS A 158 -7.40 -29.06 8.62
CA LYS A 158 -6.72 -29.65 7.44
C LYS A 158 -7.70 -30.00 6.32
N GLN A 159 -8.81 -30.64 6.65
CA GLN A 159 -9.85 -30.99 5.69
C GLN A 159 -10.48 -29.74 5.04
N LEU A 160 -10.82 -28.74 5.84
CA LEU A 160 -11.39 -27.48 5.32
C LEU A 160 -10.42 -26.74 4.41
N CYS A 161 -9.11 -26.74 4.71
CA CYS A 161 -8.09 -26.18 3.80
C CYS A 161 -8.10 -26.89 2.44
N SER A 162 -8.18 -28.24 2.41
CA SER A 162 -8.27 -29.00 1.16
C SER A 162 -9.54 -28.65 0.39
N VAL A 163 -10.69 -28.61 1.06
CA VAL A 163 -11.98 -28.25 0.43
C VAL A 163 -11.94 -26.85 -0.16
N LEU A 164 -11.40 -25.87 0.58
CA LEU A 164 -11.27 -24.49 0.07
C LEU A 164 -10.31 -24.41 -1.12
N ALA A 165 -9.18 -25.13 -1.07
CA ALA A 165 -8.23 -25.16 -2.18
C ALA A 165 -8.89 -25.69 -3.48
N ASP A 166 -9.70 -26.76 -3.37
CA ASP A 166 -10.42 -27.32 -4.51
C ASP A 166 -11.53 -26.38 -5.03
N GLU A 167 -12.24 -25.69 -4.13
CA GLU A 167 -13.22 -24.68 -4.52
C GLU A 167 -12.59 -23.48 -5.23
N VAL A 168 -11.44 -22.98 -4.74
CA VAL A 168 -10.73 -21.86 -5.38
C VAL A 168 -10.21 -22.27 -6.77
N LYS A 169 -9.64 -23.48 -6.92
CA LYS A 169 -9.26 -24.01 -8.24
C LYS A 169 -10.46 -24.10 -9.18
N SER A 170 -11.58 -24.64 -8.68
CA SER A 170 -12.82 -24.76 -9.45
C SER A 170 -13.38 -23.39 -9.85
N PHE A 171 -13.23 -22.38 -8.99
CA PHE A 171 -13.62 -21.01 -9.30
C PHE A 171 -12.76 -20.39 -10.39
N VAL A 172 -11.43 -20.49 -10.26
CA VAL A 172 -10.50 -19.95 -11.25
C VAL A 172 -10.69 -20.62 -12.62
N ASN A 173 -10.99 -21.92 -12.65
CA ASN A 173 -11.25 -22.65 -13.89
C ASN A 173 -12.49 -22.16 -14.66
N VAL A 174 -13.40 -21.39 -14.05
CA VAL A 174 -14.54 -20.76 -14.75
C VAL A 174 -14.05 -19.80 -15.85
N PHE A 175 -12.86 -19.23 -15.68
CA PHE A 175 -12.34 -18.20 -16.58
C PHE A 175 -11.59 -18.75 -17.80
N ASN A 176 -11.26 -20.07 -17.84
CA ASN A 176 -10.65 -20.77 -18.97
C ASN A 176 -9.51 -20.01 -19.66
N ILE A 177 -8.51 -19.61 -18.88
CA ILE A 177 -7.27 -19.07 -19.42
C ILE A 177 -6.24 -20.18 -19.49
N ASP A 178 -5.96 -20.67 -20.70
CA ASP A 178 -4.92 -21.65 -20.96
C ASP A 178 -3.54 -21.01 -20.78
N ASP A 179 -2.59 -21.80 -20.26
CA ASP A 179 -1.17 -21.46 -20.16
C ASP A 179 -0.84 -20.15 -19.42
N PHE A 180 -1.56 -19.87 -18.31
CA PHE A 180 -1.30 -18.71 -17.47
C PHE A 180 0.11 -18.73 -16.83
N GLY A 181 0.71 -19.92 -16.63
CA GLY A 181 2.11 -20.09 -16.22
C GLY A 181 2.48 -19.43 -14.92
N HIS A 182 1.61 -19.48 -13.90
CA HIS A 182 1.80 -18.82 -12.60
C HIS A 182 2.03 -17.30 -12.71
N GLY A 183 1.54 -16.66 -13.78
CA GLY A 183 1.62 -15.21 -14.00
C GLY A 183 2.98 -14.72 -14.48
N GLU A 184 3.81 -15.57 -15.04
CA GLU A 184 5.04 -15.16 -15.73
C GLU A 184 4.71 -14.14 -16.83
N PHE A 185 5.46 -13.03 -16.86
CA PHE A 185 5.15 -11.88 -17.73
C PHE A 185 5.01 -12.27 -19.20
N GLU A 186 5.92 -13.10 -19.73
CA GLU A 186 5.94 -13.54 -21.13
C GLU A 186 4.69 -14.34 -21.50
N LYS A 187 4.18 -15.15 -20.58
CA LYS A 187 2.96 -15.93 -20.79
C LYS A 187 1.70 -15.06 -20.75
N VAL A 188 1.65 -14.16 -19.79
CA VAL A 188 0.53 -13.19 -19.70
C VAL A 188 0.55 -12.22 -20.87
N GLN A 189 1.73 -11.80 -21.34
CA GLN A 189 1.87 -11.03 -22.57
C GLN A 189 1.24 -11.78 -23.78
N ALA A 190 1.58 -13.05 -23.97
CA ALA A 190 1.00 -13.86 -25.03
C ALA A 190 -0.54 -13.99 -24.94
N ILE A 191 -1.09 -14.05 -23.71
CA ILE A 191 -2.54 -14.03 -23.50
C ILE A 191 -3.13 -12.71 -24.00
N PHE A 192 -2.56 -11.57 -23.65
CA PHE A 192 -3.06 -10.26 -24.08
C PHE A 192 -2.85 -10.02 -25.59
N GLU A 193 -1.76 -10.51 -26.19
CA GLU A 193 -1.56 -10.47 -27.64
C GLU A 193 -2.64 -11.27 -28.39
N LYS A 194 -3.03 -12.44 -27.86
CA LYS A 194 -4.02 -13.32 -28.46
C LYS A 194 -5.46 -12.83 -28.28
N HIS A 195 -5.80 -12.31 -27.11
CA HIS A 195 -7.20 -12.02 -26.72
C HIS A 195 -7.52 -10.53 -26.64
N GLY A 196 -6.52 -9.65 -26.79
CA GLY A 196 -6.67 -8.23 -26.47
C GLY A 196 -6.57 -7.97 -24.97
N PHE A 197 -6.74 -6.71 -24.57
CA PHE A 197 -6.78 -6.28 -23.18
C PHE A 197 -8.00 -5.39 -22.94
N ASP A 198 -8.79 -5.72 -21.93
CA ASP A 198 -9.89 -4.90 -21.44
C ASP A 198 -10.13 -5.22 -19.94
N LEU A 199 -10.50 -4.21 -19.17
CA LEU A 199 -10.96 -4.32 -17.79
C LEU A 199 -12.47 -4.14 -17.66
N GLY A 200 -13.15 -3.59 -18.67
CA GLY A 200 -14.58 -3.32 -18.64
C GLY A 200 -15.03 -2.24 -17.66
N ARG A 201 -14.12 -1.38 -17.19
CA ARG A 201 -14.36 -0.44 -16.08
C ARG A 201 -14.62 1.01 -16.50
N SER A 202 -14.55 1.32 -17.79
CA SER A 202 -14.59 2.71 -18.30
C SER A 202 -15.83 3.50 -17.85
N SER A 203 -16.98 2.85 -17.73
CA SER A 203 -18.23 3.51 -17.29
C SER A 203 -18.32 3.78 -15.79
N ILE A 204 -17.53 3.08 -14.96
CA ILE A 204 -17.62 3.16 -13.48
C ILE A 204 -16.40 3.85 -12.86
N TYR A 205 -15.29 3.94 -13.58
CA TYR A 205 -13.99 4.38 -13.03
C TYR A 205 -14.05 5.78 -12.40
N SER A 206 -14.63 6.77 -13.10
CA SER A 206 -14.75 8.13 -12.55
C SER A 206 -15.57 8.19 -11.27
N ASN A 207 -16.62 7.36 -11.16
CA ASN A 207 -17.42 7.28 -9.94
C ASN A 207 -16.63 6.66 -8.77
N ILE A 208 -15.80 5.65 -9.06
CA ILE A 208 -14.94 5.03 -8.05
C ILE A 208 -13.90 6.04 -7.55
N LEU A 209 -13.21 6.75 -8.44
CA LEU A 209 -12.28 7.81 -8.04
C LEU A 209 -12.92 8.84 -7.12
N LYS A 210 -14.14 9.30 -7.46
CA LYS A 210 -14.86 10.30 -6.70
C LYS A 210 -15.40 9.79 -5.35
N ASN A 211 -16.04 8.64 -5.34
CA ASN A 211 -16.79 8.16 -4.18
C ASN A 211 -15.94 7.29 -3.24
N ALA A 212 -15.06 6.43 -3.79
CA ALA A 212 -14.20 5.56 -2.99
C ALA A 212 -12.94 6.29 -2.49
N TYR A 213 -12.34 7.19 -3.31
CA TYR A 213 -11.05 7.82 -3.01
C TYR A 213 -11.11 9.34 -2.77
N ASP A 214 -12.26 9.97 -2.94
CA ASP A 214 -12.45 11.43 -2.79
C ASP A 214 -11.60 12.28 -3.77
N TYR A 215 -11.39 11.77 -5.00
CA TYR A 215 -10.81 12.55 -6.10
C TYR A 215 -11.90 13.35 -6.81
N HIS A 216 -11.60 14.63 -7.08
CA HIS A 216 -12.53 15.54 -7.77
C HIS A 216 -12.08 15.86 -9.19
N GLU A 217 -10.84 15.54 -9.52
CA GLU A 217 -10.27 15.65 -10.84
C GLU A 217 -10.88 14.61 -11.78
N SER A 218 -11.00 14.95 -13.07
CA SER A 218 -11.30 13.95 -14.09
C SER A 218 -10.12 12.99 -14.26
N PRO A 219 -10.34 11.77 -14.80
CA PRO A 219 -9.26 10.85 -15.14
C PRO A 219 -8.18 11.52 -16.02
N GLU A 220 -8.58 12.34 -17.00
CA GLU A 220 -7.66 13.04 -17.89
C GLU A 220 -6.81 14.08 -17.16
N GLU A 221 -7.38 14.81 -16.21
CA GLU A 221 -6.64 15.76 -15.36
C GLU A 221 -5.62 15.05 -14.47
N LEU A 222 -5.98 13.89 -13.91
CA LEU A 222 -5.06 13.08 -13.11
C LEU A 222 -3.92 12.54 -13.96
N GLU A 223 -4.22 12.00 -15.15
CA GLU A 223 -3.20 11.53 -16.10
C GLU A 223 -2.23 12.65 -16.47
N GLN A 224 -2.74 13.83 -16.83
CA GLN A 224 -1.88 14.96 -17.24
C GLN A 224 -0.98 15.42 -16.10
N LYS A 225 -1.51 15.55 -14.88
CA LYS A 225 -0.71 15.86 -13.70
C LYS A 225 0.41 14.83 -13.49
N ALA A 226 0.10 13.55 -13.62
CA ALA A 226 1.07 12.47 -13.43
C ALA A 226 2.16 12.48 -14.53
N ILE A 227 1.82 12.80 -15.77
CA ILE A 227 2.78 13.00 -16.87
C ILE A 227 3.72 14.17 -16.55
N ASP A 228 3.18 15.30 -16.09
CA ASP A 228 3.98 16.48 -15.76
C ASP A 228 4.95 16.19 -14.59
N TRP A 229 4.51 15.41 -13.59
CA TRP A 229 5.37 14.98 -12.48
C TRP A 229 6.43 13.99 -12.94
N LEU A 230 6.07 13.03 -13.79
CA LEU A 230 7.00 12.07 -14.38
C LEU A 230 8.13 12.79 -15.14
N GLU A 231 7.79 13.78 -15.95
CA GLU A 231 8.78 14.55 -16.72
C GLU A 231 9.73 15.37 -15.84
N LYS A 232 9.22 15.93 -14.74
CA LYS A 232 10.07 16.60 -13.76
C LYS A 232 11.04 15.62 -13.09
N GLU A 233 10.55 14.45 -12.70
CA GLU A 233 11.35 13.44 -12.03
C GLU A 233 12.45 12.87 -12.94
N LEU A 234 12.15 12.65 -14.23
CA LEU A 234 13.14 12.23 -15.24
C LEU A 234 14.28 13.26 -15.39
N LYS A 235 13.96 14.56 -15.36
CA LYS A 235 14.98 15.62 -15.40
C LYS A 235 15.88 15.60 -14.15
N GLU A 236 15.30 15.35 -12.99
CA GLU A 236 16.07 15.27 -11.74
C GLU A 236 16.99 14.04 -11.72
N ILE A 237 16.53 12.87 -12.21
CA ILE A 237 17.38 11.68 -12.37
C ILE A 237 18.50 11.95 -13.36
N ALA A 238 18.19 12.50 -14.53
CA ALA A 238 19.19 12.82 -15.54
C ALA A 238 20.31 13.73 -15.03
N ARG A 239 19.99 14.63 -14.08
CA ARG A 239 20.98 15.49 -13.42
C ARG A 239 21.92 14.74 -12.48
N LEU A 240 21.43 13.65 -11.84
CA LEU A 240 22.23 12.84 -10.91
C LEU A 240 23.20 11.89 -11.61
N ILE A 241 22.81 11.38 -12.77
CA ILE A 241 23.50 10.32 -13.52
C ILE A 241 24.99 10.60 -13.74
N PRO A 242 25.44 11.75 -14.30
CA PRO A 242 26.86 11.97 -14.57
C PRO A 242 27.75 11.95 -13.31
N SER A 243 27.26 12.52 -12.21
CA SER A 243 27.97 12.56 -10.95
C SER A 243 28.08 11.17 -10.30
N LEU A 244 26.99 10.39 -10.33
CA LEU A 244 26.94 9.04 -9.80
C LEU A 244 27.80 8.09 -10.62
N ALA A 245 27.69 8.10 -11.96
CA ALA A 245 28.50 7.28 -12.86
C ALA A 245 30.00 7.47 -12.61
N LYS A 246 30.45 8.72 -12.52
CA LYS A 246 31.83 9.05 -12.23
C LYS A 246 32.30 8.49 -10.87
N ARG A 247 31.49 8.63 -9.80
CA ARG A 247 31.86 8.18 -8.46
C ARG A 247 31.78 6.67 -8.26
N LEU A 248 30.86 6.02 -8.98
CA LEU A 248 30.68 4.58 -8.96
C LEU A 248 31.57 3.86 -10.01
N ASN A 249 32.27 4.61 -10.87
CA ASN A 249 33.11 4.10 -11.95
C ASN A 249 32.35 3.17 -12.90
N CYS A 250 31.18 3.61 -13.39
CA CYS A 250 30.34 2.90 -14.35
C CYS A 250 29.91 3.83 -15.51
N SER A 251 29.19 3.31 -16.48
CA SER A 251 28.61 4.13 -17.56
C SER A 251 27.48 5.04 -17.06
N GLU A 252 27.09 6.02 -17.87
CA GLU A 252 25.94 6.91 -17.59
C GLU A 252 24.60 6.24 -17.93
N ASP A 253 24.60 4.94 -18.15
CA ASP A 253 23.39 4.14 -18.35
C ASP A 253 22.64 3.92 -17.03
N TYR A 254 21.33 4.04 -17.07
CA TYR A 254 20.47 3.93 -15.90
C TYR A 254 20.61 2.55 -15.18
N GLU A 255 20.64 1.47 -15.97
CA GLU A 255 20.75 0.11 -15.43
C GLU A 255 22.15 -0.14 -14.85
N ASP A 256 23.20 0.39 -15.47
CA ASP A 256 24.57 0.25 -14.98
C ASP A 256 24.78 1.03 -13.68
N ILE A 257 24.17 2.20 -13.52
CA ILE A 257 24.16 2.93 -12.25
C ILE A 257 23.43 2.13 -11.16
N SER A 258 22.25 1.59 -11.46
CA SER A 258 21.51 0.76 -10.51
C SER A 258 22.30 -0.48 -10.08
N LYS A 259 22.95 -1.17 -11.01
CA LYS A 259 23.84 -2.30 -10.73
C LYS A 259 25.05 -1.88 -9.86
N ALA A 260 25.66 -0.74 -10.19
CA ALA A 260 26.80 -0.22 -9.45
C ALA A 260 26.42 0.19 -8.02
N ILE A 261 25.27 0.80 -7.80
CA ILE A 261 24.71 1.07 -6.47
C ILE A 261 24.50 -0.23 -5.71
N ASN A 262 23.82 -1.22 -6.31
CA ASN A 262 23.56 -2.51 -5.68
C ASN A 262 24.86 -3.26 -5.33
N SER A 263 25.87 -3.18 -6.16
CA SER A 263 27.19 -3.78 -5.89
C SER A 263 27.95 -3.01 -4.79
N ARG A 264 27.98 -1.68 -4.85
CA ARG A 264 28.75 -0.84 -3.92
C ARG A 264 28.18 -0.85 -2.49
N PHE A 265 26.86 -0.91 -2.38
CA PHE A 265 26.13 -0.82 -1.11
C PHE A 265 25.43 -2.13 -0.75
N GLN A 266 25.94 -3.26 -1.27
CA GLN A 266 25.31 -4.57 -1.18
C GLN A 266 24.94 -4.96 0.26
N ILE A 267 23.73 -5.48 0.43
CA ILE A 267 23.28 -6.20 1.62
C ILE A 267 22.96 -7.63 1.17
N LYS A 268 23.57 -8.60 1.83
CA LYS A 268 23.26 -9.99 1.57
C LYS A 268 21.91 -10.35 2.20
N PRO A 269 21.06 -11.15 1.53
CA PRO A 269 19.76 -11.54 2.08
C PRO A 269 19.82 -12.17 3.47
N GLU A 270 20.85 -12.96 3.76
CA GLU A 270 21.09 -13.56 5.09
C GLU A 270 21.38 -12.53 6.19
N ASP A 271 21.92 -11.35 5.83
CA ASP A 271 22.24 -10.25 6.76
C ASP A 271 21.13 -9.21 6.84
N LEU A 272 20.12 -9.28 5.95
CA LEU A 272 19.15 -8.21 5.71
C LEU A 272 18.37 -7.84 6.99
N ILE A 273 17.83 -8.82 7.73
CA ILE A 273 17.08 -8.57 8.98
C ILE A 273 17.95 -7.87 10.03
N GLN A 274 19.18 -8.33 10.23
CA GLN A 274 20.08 -7.74 11.22
C GLN A 274 20.53 -6.34 10.80
N THR A 275 20.78 -6.15 9.51
CA THR A 275 21.13 -4.84 8.94
C THR A 275 19.95 -3.88 9.07
N THR A 276 18.75 -4.31 8.75
CA THR A 276 17.53 -3.50 8.91
C THR A 276 17.36 -3.03 10.34
N LYS A 277 17.49 -3.93 11.33
CA LYS A 277 17.38 -3.55 12.75
C LYS A 277 18.42 -2.50 13.17
N LYS A 278 19.68 -2.67 12.74
CA LYS A 278 20.77 -1.71 13.05
C LYS A 278 20.58 -0.35 12.37
N VAL A 279 20.23 -0.35 11.08
CA VAL A 279 19.99 0.88 10.31
C VAL A 279 18.77 1.62 10.89
N ARG A 280 17.71 0.88 11.22
CA ARG A 280 16.49 1.40 11.83
C ARG A 280 16.77 2.20 13.10
N GLU A 281 17.61 1.69 14.01
CA GLU A 281 17.94 2.39 15.27
C GLU A 281 18.53 3.79 15.00
N THR A 282 19.39 3.90 14.00
CA THR A 282 19.99 5.18 13.61
C THR A 282 18.98 6.08 12.91
N VAL A 283 18.26 5.55 11.94
CA VAL A 283 17.27 6.29 11.14
C VAL A 283 16.12 6.77 12.03
N MET A 284 15.65 5.97 12.99
CA MET A 284 14.58 6.35 13.92
C MET A 284 14.92 7.59 14.75
N LYS A 285 16.13 7.65 15.29
CA LYS A 285 16.59 8.82 16.04
C LYS A 285 16.64 10.07 15.15
N PHE A 286 17.15 9.90 13.93
CA PHE A 286 17.24 10.98 12.97
C PHE A 286 15.85 11.48 12.51
N VAL A 287 14.95 10.56 12.19
CA VAL A 287 13.56 10.91 11.82
C VAL A 287 12.87 11.66 12.96
N ASN A 288 12.94 11.13 14.19
CA ASN A 288 12.30 11.77 15.34
C ASN A 288 12.81 13.20 15.60
N GLU A 289 14.05 13.48 15.25
CA GLU A 289 14.65 14.77 15.49
C GLU A 289 14.45 15.75 14.32
N LYS A 290 14.52 15.27 13.07
CA LYS A 290 14.64 16.12 11.88
C LYS A 290 13.46 16.07 10.93
N VAL A 291 12.67 14.99 10.98
CA VAL A 291 11.63 14.75 9.96
C VAL A 291 10.24 14.82 10.56
N ALA A 292 9.92 13.96 11.53
CA ALA A 292 8.63 13.96 12.23
C ALA A 292 8.77 13.33 13.61
N ARG A 293 8.10 13.91 14.62
CA ARG A 293 8.13 13.37 16.00
C ARG A 293 7.43 12.04 16.07
N ILE A 294 8.04 11.13 16.80
CA ILE A 294 7.55 9.78 17.09
C ILE A 294 6.91 9.80 18.48
N ASN A 295 5.70 9.28 18.63
CA ASN A 295 5.06 9.22 19.93
C ASN A 295 5.82 8.30 20.91
N PRO A 296 5.78 8.58 22.23
CA PRO A 296 6.54 7.81 23.23
C PRO A 296 6.14 6.33 23.35
N ASN A 297 4.93 5.97 22.86
CA ASN A 297 4.40 4.61 22.93
C ASN A 297 4.53 3.87 21.59
N TYR A 298 5.46 4.31 20.73
CA TYR A 298 5.69 3.72 19.42
C TYR A 298 6.18 2.27 19.53
N ASP A 299 5.37 1.31 19.05
CA ASP A 299 5.68 -0.12 19.06
C ASP A 299 5.61 -0.70 17.65
N THR A 300 6.68 -0.50 16.88
CA THR A 300 6.86 -1.15 15.58
C THR A 300 7.93 -2.23 15.67
N ARG A 301 7.58 -3.44 15.24
CA ARG A 301 8.44 -4.63 15.33
C ARG A 301 8.87 -5.07 13.94
N VAL A 302 10.17 -5.14 13.71
CA VAL A 302 10.74 -5.66 12.45
C VAL A 302 10.76 -7.19 12.51
N ILE A 303 10.06 -7.82 11.58
CA ILE A 303 9.99 -9.28 11.47
C ILE A 303 10.34 -9.74 10.05
N GLU A 304 10.89 -10.94 9.95
CA GLU A 304 11.09 -11.58 8.66
C GLU A 304 9.74 -11.99 8.07
N THR A 305 9.54 -11.71 6.78
CA THR A 305 8.31 -12.12 6.08
C THR A 305 8.21 -13.64 6.06
N PRO A 306 7.15 -14.25 6.62
CA PRO A 306 6.94 -15.67 6.55
C PRO A 306 6.95 -16.18 5.09
N LYS A 307 7.52 -17.36 4.83
CA LYS A 307 7.69 -17.90 3.48
C LYS A 307 6.42 -17.90 2.64
N TYR A 308 5.28 -18.20 3.23
CA TYR A 308 3.98 -18.23 2.54
C TYR A 308 3.47 -16.84 2.13
N LEU A 309 4.00 -15.77 2.72
CA LEU A 309 3.66 -14.39 2.38
C LEU A 309 4.62 -13.75 1.38
N THR A 310 5.77 -14.35 1.11
CA THR A 310 6.76 -13.75 0.22
C THR A 310 6.25 -13.56 -1.22
N GLY A 311 5.20 -14.30 -1.61
CA GLY A 311 4.51 -14.10 -2.89
C GLY A 311 3.67 -12.82 -2.92
N THR A 312 3.12 -12.42 -1.77
CA THR A 312 2.30 -11.20 -1.62
C THR A 312 3.15 -10.01 -1.16
N ILE A 313 4.18 -10.28 -0.35
CA ILE A 313 5.13 -9.27 0.15
C ILE A 313 6.53 -9.61 -0.41
N PRO A 314 6.84 -9.22 -1.64
CA PRO A 314 8.08 -9.61 -2.29
C PRO A 314 9.32 -8.89 -1.74
N SER A 315 9.16 -7.72 -1.13
CA SER A 315 10.25 -6.90 -0.57
C SER A 315 10.01 -6.55 0.89
N ALA A 316 9.01 -5.72 1.17
CA ALA A 316 8.64 -5.30 2.52
C ALA A 316 7.18 -4.84 2.56
N ALA A 317 6.60 -4.75 3.75
CA ALA A 317 5.27 -4.18 3.98
C ALA A 317 5.06 -3.79 5.44
N ALA A 318 4.14 -2.85 5.68
CA ALA A 318 3.64 -2.49 7.00
C ALA A 318 2.29 -3.16 7.28
N ALA A 319 2.04 -3.54 8.53
CA ALA A 319 0.73 -4.00 9.00
C ALA A 319 0.41 -3.40 10.37
N PHE A 320 -0.88 -3.13 10.62
CA PHE A 320 -1.35 -2.35 11.76
C PHE A 320 -2.31 -3.16 12.62
N PHE A 321 -2.13 -3.06 13.94
CA PHE A 321 -2.90 -3.85 14.90
C PHE A 321 -3.37 -3.01 16.06
N ASP A 322 -4.53 -3.40 16.60
CA ASP A 322 -5.09 -2.88 17.84
C ASP A 322 -5.30 -1.36 17.89
N THR A 323 -5.57 -0.74 16.72
CA THR A 323 -5.82 0.69 16.53
C THR A 323 -6.82 1.27 17.54
N PHE A 324 -7.87 0.51 17.85
CA PHE A 324 -8.95 0.93 18.75
C PHE A 324 -8.75 0.50 20.20
N THR A 325 -7.55 0.02 20.55
CA THR A 325 -7.18 -0.33 21.92
C THR A 325 -6.24 0.71 22.55
N SER A 326 -5.84 0.48 23.81
CA SER A 326 -4.86 1.33 24.49
C SER A 326 -3.41 1.05 24.09
N LYS A 327 -3.16 -0.02 23.32
CA LYS A 327 -1.81 -0.48 22.95
C LYS A 327 -1.74 -0.85 21.47
N PRO A 328 -1.89 0.12 20.54
CA PRO A 328 -1.70 -0.14 19.12
C PRO A 328 -0.24 -0.53 18.86
N PHE A 329 -0.02 -1.49 17.96
CA PHE A 329 1.32 -1.85 17.51
C PHE A 329 1.36 -2.08 16.00
N GLN A 330 2.55 -2.09 15.42
CA GLN A 330 2.75 -2.29 14.00
C GLN A 330 3.79 -3.37 13.74
N LEU A 331 3.67 -4.04 12.60
CA LEU A 331 4.68 -4.95 12.08
C LEU A 331 5.27 -4.38 10.81
N TYR A 332 6.60 -4.34 10.74
CA TYR A 332 7.34 -4.07 9.53
C TYR A 332 7.93 -5.39 9.02
N PHE A 333 7.34 -5.91 7.95
CA PHE A 333 7.78 -7.13 7.29
C PHE A 333 8.97 -6.85 6.38
N VAL A 334 9.97 -7.73 6.43
CA VAL A 334 11.15 -7.68 5.56
C VAL A 334 11.35 -9.04 4.92
N THR A 335 11.29 -9.09 3.60
CA THR A 335 11.46 -10.34 2.84
C THR A 335 12.94 -10.60 2.57
N THR A 336 13.41 -11.81 2.96
CA THR A 336 14.80 -12.28 2.74
C THR A 336 14.89 -13.36 1.66
N ASP A 337 13.75 -13.78 1.11
CA ASP A 337 13.67 -14.82 0.09
C ASP A 337 14.32 -14.35 -1.23
N LYS A 338 15.45 -15.01 -1.59
CA LYS A 338 16.23 -14.70 -2.80
C LYS A 338 15.49 -14.95 -4.12
N THR A 339 14.41 -15.71 -4.08
CA THR A 339 13.55 -15.98 -5.26
C THR A 339 12.52 -14.88 -5.51
N ARG A 340 12.48 -13.88 -4.62
CA ARG A 340 11.62 -12.70 -4.70
C ARG A 340 12.46 -11.47 -5.03
N ASP A 341 11.99 -10.30 -4.64
CA ASP A 341 12.70 -9.03 -4.84
C ASP A 341 13.10 -8.38 -3.50
N PRO A 342 13.96 -9.05 -2.69
CA PRO A 342 14.43 -8.50 -1.43
C PRO A 342 15.26 -7.24 -1.68
N MET A 343 15.27 -6.32 -0.69
CA MET A 343 16.14 -5.15 -0.72
C MET A 343 17.61 -5.57 -0.90
N LYS A 344 18.29 -4.95 -1.86
CA LYS A 344 19.63 -5.37 -2.32
C LYS A 344 20.75 -4.48 -1.81
N SER A 345 20.43 -3.24 -1.46
CA SER A 345 21.43 -2.24 -1.11
C SER A 345 20.98 -1.36 0.07
N LEU A 346 21.92 -0.68 0.71
CA LEU A 346 21.64 0.25 1.80
C LEU A 346 20.70 1.40 1.37
N PRO A 347 20.88 2.05 0.20
CA PRO A 347 19.92 3.07 -0.26
C PRO A 347 18.49 2.54 -0.42
N ASP A 348 18.33 1.36 -1.02
CA ASP A 348 17.05 0.69 -1.19
C ASP A 348 16.42 0.34 0.18
N LEU A 349 17.20 -0.21 1.12
CA LEU A 349 16.76 -0.47 2.48
C LEU A 349 16.29 0.81 3.20
N ILE A 350 17.06 1.91 3.11
CA ILE A 350 16.67 3.18 3.75
C ILE A 350 15.40 3.72 3.11
N ASN A 351 15.26 3.67 1.77
CA ASN A 351 14.07 4.14 1.09
C ASN A 351 12.82 3.37 1.51
N THR A 352 12.90 2.04 1.52
CA THR A 352 11.81 1.16 1.93
C THR A 352 11.47 1.35 3.42
N LEU A 353 12.48 1.46 4.29
CA LEU A 353 12.29 1.74 5.71
C LEU A 353 11.59 3.08 5.96
N VAL A 354 11.97 4.12 5.21
CA VAL A 354 11.36 5.45 5.32
C VAL A 354 9.91 5.42 4.86
N HIS A 355 9.61 4.69 3.77
CA HIS A 355 8.25 4.52 3.26
C HIS A 355 7.37 3.72 4.24
N GLU A 356 7.77 2.49 4.56
CA GLU A 356 6.96 1.55 5.33
C GLU A 356 6.87 1.93 6.81
N GLU A 357 8.00 2.22 7.45
CA GLU A 357 8.00 2.47 8.87
C GLU A 357 7.70 3.94 9.20
N TYR A 358 8.42 4.89 8.57
CA TYR A 358 8.26 6.32 8.93
C TYR A 358 7.20 7.04 8.09
N GLY A 359 6.70 6.42 7.06
CA GLY A 359 5.45 6.76 6.40
C GLY A 359 4.27 6.10 7.12
N HIS A 360 4.03 4.83 6.82
CA HIS A 360 2.83 4.10 7.27
C HIS A 360 2.77 3.85 8.78
N CYS A 361 3.77 3.16 9.37
CA CYS A 361 3.70 2.80 10.79
C CYS A 361 3.69 4.02 11.71
N LEU A 362 4.47 5.06 11.39
CA LEU A 362 4.50 6.29 12.18
C LEU A 362 3.16 7.03 12.12
N HIS A 363 2.58 7.17 10.92
CA HIS A 363 1.26 7.77 10.74
C HIS A 363 0.19 7.03 11.55
N HIS A 364 0.13 5.71 11.42
CA HIS A 364 -0.81 4.89 12.15
C HIS A 364 -0.62 5.03 13.67
N SER A 365 0.62 4.90 14.16
CA SER A 365 0.94 4.97 15.58
C SER A 365 0.61 6.33 16.20
N ASN A 366 1.02 7.43 15.56
CA ASN A 366 0.74 8.78 16.04
C ASN A 366 -0.76 9.08 16.06
N SER A 367 -1.49 8.64 15.04
CA SER A 367 -2.94 8.81 14.93
C SER A 367 -3.69 7.97 15.96
N ALA A 368 -3.38 6.68 16.09
CA ALA A 368 -4.07 5.76 17.00
C ALA A 368 -3.85 6.13 18.48
N THR A 369 -2.66 6.64 18.84
CA THR A 369 -2.37 7.12 20.20
C THR A 369 -2.94 8.50 20.50
N GLY A 370 -3.37 9.25 19.45
CA GLY A 370 -3.81 10.64 19.60
C GLY A 370 -2.67 11.57 20.00
N PHE A 371 -1.47 11.35 19.45
CA PHE A 371 -0.22 12.03 19.85
C PHE A 371 -0.32 13.56 19.78
N ILE A 372 -0.88 14.12 18.71
CA ILE A 372 -1.17 15.56 18.61
C ILE A 372 -2.66 15.81 18.77
N GLN A 373 -3.48 15.04 18.04
CA GLN A 373 -4.94 15.13 18.06
C GLN A 373 -5.52 13.73 17.88
N ARG A 374 -6.51 13.36 18.71
CA ARG A 374 -7.20 12.09 18.54
C ARG A 374 -8.19 12.19 17.37
N PRO A 375 -7.99 11.41 16.30
CA PRO A 375 -8.94 11.36 15.21
C PRO A 375 -10.31 10.79 15.65
N ARG A 376 -11.35 11.08 14.90
CA ARG A 376 -12.64 10.39 15.07
C ARG A 376 -12.48 8.92 14.65
N ALA A 377 -13.23 8.00 15.27
CA ALA A 377 -13.13 6.57 14.98
C ALA A 377 -13.29 6.27 13.49
N ILE A 378 -14.19 6.96 12.78
CA ILE A 378 -14.43 6.79 11.35
C ILE A 378 -13.31 7.36 10.44
N GLU A 379 -12.31 8.04 10.99
CA GLU A 379 -11.09 8.48 10.30
C GLU A 379 -9.95 7.46 10.44
N MET A 380 -10.20 6.37 11.17
CA MET A 380 -9.23 5.31 11.46
C MET A 380 -9.67 3.93 10.95
N VAL A 381 -10.84 3.85 10.29
CA VAL A 381 -11.33 2.59 9.70
C VAL A 381 -10.60 2.32 8.39
N ASN A 382 -10.21 1.06 8.18
CA ASN A 382 -9.58 0.63 6.94
C ASN A 382 -10.65 0.48 5.84
N ILE A 383 -10.73 1.49 4.97
CA ILE A 383 -11.55 1.57 3.76
C ILE A 383 -10.75 2.26 2.65
N THR A 384 -11.23 2.25 1.43
CA THR A 384 -10.51 2.83 0.27
C THR A 384 -10.11 4.29 0.44
N LEU A 385 -10.85 5.08 1.20
CA LEU A 385 -10.50 6.48 1.51
C LEU A 385 -9.16 6.65 2.24
N GLU A 386 -8.70 5.63 2.95
CA GLU A 386 -7.42 5.64 3.66
C GLU A 386 -6.24 5.67 2.70
N GLY A 387 -6.32 4.94 1.58
CA GLY A 387 -5.22 4.75 0.64
C GLY A 387 -4.54 6.04 0.18
N PRO A 388 -5.26 7.06 -0.33
CA PRO A 388 -4.64 8.33 -0.74
C PRO A 388 -3.83 9.03 0.33
N ILE A 389 -4.25 8.92 1.59
CA ILE A 389 -3.58 9.59 2.70
C ILE A 389 -2.32 8.81 3.10
N THR A 390 -2.46 7.52 3.35
CA THR A 390 -1.36 6.69 3.84
C THR A 390 -0.24 6.55 2.81
N GLU A 391 -0.60 6.29 1.55
CA GLU A 391 0.36 6.18 0.45
C GLU A 391 0.97 7.54 0.06
N GLY A 392 0.14 8.58 -0.01
CA GLY A 392 0.61 9.93 -0.34
C GLY A 392 1.54 10.51 0.70
N LEU A 393 1.26 10.26 1.99
CA LEU A 393 2.14 10.65 3.09
C LEU A 393 3.49 9.93 2.99
N SER A 394 3.47 8.61 2.82
CA SER A 394 4.69 7.79 2.71
C SER A 394 5.53 8.21 1.50
N PHE A 395 4.88 8.48 0.36
CA PHE A 395 5.52 9.00 -0.83
C PHE A 395 6.19 10.36 -0.63
N ASN A 396 5.58 11.29 0.12
CA ASN A 396 6.20 12.58 0.45
C ASN A 396 7.35 12.41 1.46
N ARG A 397 7.19 11.50 2.44
CA ARG A 397 8.18 11.22 3.47
C ARG A 397 9.56 10.86 2.92
N GLU A 398 9.61 10.16 1.80
CA GLU A 398 10.86 9.80 1.13
C GLU A 398 11.71 11.02 0.74
N LEU A 399 11.07 12.07 0.20
CA LEU A 399 11.76 13.31 -0.16
C LEU A 399 12.12 14.17 1.06
N GLU A 400 11.27 14.23 2.07
CA GLU A 400 11.57 14.96 3.30
C GLU A 400 12.80 14.38 4.01
N PHE A 401 12.84 13.04 4.09
CA PHE A 401 14.01 12.38 4.63
C PHE A 401 15.25 12.68 3.78
N LEU A 402 15.15 12.62 2.44
CA LEU A 402 16.24 12.96 1.52
C LEU A 402 16.77 14.37 1.77
N GLU A 403 15.89 15.36 1.89
CA GLU A 403 16.30 16.75 2.13
C GLU A 403 17.02 16.91 3.46
N ALA A 404 16.46 16.34 4.53
CA ALA A 404 17.10 16.34 5.84
C ALA A 404 18.45 15.61 5.83
N PHE A 405 18.54 14.49 5.09
CA PHE A 405 19.76 13.71 4.96
C PHE A 405 20.85 14.44 4.17
N LYS A 406 20.50 15.09 3.06
CA LYS A 406 21.44 15.93 2.27
C LYS A 406 21.90 17.18 3.00
N ALA A 407 21.10 17.71 3.93
CA ALA A 407 21.46 18.85 4.74
C ALA A 407 22.49 18.55 5.85
N LEU A 408 22.81 17.26 6.09
CA LEU A 408 23.80 16.86 7.08
C LEU A 408 25.21 17.33 6.70
N ASP A 409 25.84 18.04 7.63
CA ASP A 409 27.22 18.51 7.52
C ASP A 409 27.99 18.11 8.79
N ARG A 410 29.11 17.41 8.64
CA ARG A 410 29.94 16.95 9.75
C ARG A 410 30.41 18.10 10.66
N ASN A 411 30.73 19.24 10.08
CA ASN A 411 31.22 20.41 10.84
C ASN A 411 30.09 21.12 11.59
N ARG A 412 28.83 20.86 11.22
CA ARG A 412 27.64 21.49 11.80
C ARG A 412 26.80 20.52 12.62
N ALA A 413 27.11 19.23 12.61
CA ALA A 413 26.37 18.21 13.35
C ALA A 413 26.49 18.43 14.86
N LYS A 414 25.37 18.80 15.49
CA LYS A 414 25.28 19.11 16.91
C LYS A 414 24.77 17.95 17.74
N THR A 415 23.81 17.19 17.19
CA THR A 415 23.11 16.17 17.93
C THR A 415 23.73 14.79 17.76
N GLN A 416 23.38 13.87 18.67
CA GLN A 416 23.85 12.49 18.60
C GLN A 416 23.23 11.77 17.37
N ALA A 417 21.98 12.06 17.03
CA ALA A 417 21.30 11.49 15.87
C ALA A 417 21.99 11.86 14.55
N GLU A 418 22.36 13.16 14.37
CA GLU A 418 23.11 13.63 13.20
C GLU A 418 24.48 12.94 13.09
N LYS A 419 25.20 12.80 14.20
CA LYS A 419 26.52 12.14 14.24
C LYS A 419 26.42 10.65 13.91
N GLU A 420 25.41 9.95 14.45
CA GLU A 420 25.18 8.53 14.17
C GLU A 420 24.83 8.31 12.70
N MET A 421 24.01 9.19 12.10
CA MET A 421 23.65 9.12 10.69
C MET A 421 24.85 9.38 9.77
N LEU A 422 25.70 10.36 10.09
CA LEU A 422 26.96 10.60 9.40
C LEU A 422 27.91 9.40 9.51
N ASN A 423 28.04 8.80 10.70
CA ASN A 423 28.87 7.62 10.92
C ASN A 423 28.34 6.38 10.17
N LEU A 424 27.03 6.25 10.00
CA LEU A 424 26.45 5.23 9.14
C LEU A 424 26.88 5.45 7.69
N ALA A 425 26.74 6.67 7.18
CA ALA A 425 27.12 7.00 5.81
C ALA A 425 28.63 6.80 5.53
N ASP A 426 29.51 7.11 6.51
CA ASP A 426 30.96 6.96 6.35
C ASP A 426 31.40 5.52 6.11
N LYS A 427 30.70 4.54 6.68
CA LYS A 427 30.99 3.11 6.44
C LYS A 427 30.83 2.73 4.96
N TYR A 428 30.08 3.53 4.20
CA TYR A 428 29.74 3.29 2.81
C TYR A 428 30.31 4.33 1.83
N GLY A 429 31.26 5.15 2.27
CA GLY A 429 31.98 6.11 1.41
C GLY A 429 31.57 7.57 1.60
N GLY A 430 30.86 7.86 2.68
CA GLY A 430 30.54 9.23 3.12
C GLY A 430 29.17 9.72 2.69
N ILE A 431 28.74 10.78 3.38
CA ILE A 431 27.36 11.30 3.27
C ILE A 431 26.97 11.66 1.84
N SER A 432 27.84 12.33 1.08
CA SER A 432 27.53 12.78 -0.28
C SER A 432 27.24 11.61 -1.23
N LEU A 433 28.02 10.53 -1.17
CA LEU A 433 27.81 9.38 -2.04
C LEU A 433 26.55 8.60 -1.66
N VAL A 434 26.36 8.37 -0.34
CA VAL A 434 25.17 7.62 0.14
C VAL A 434 23.90 8.40 -0.11
N ALA A 435 23.91 9.74 0.09
CA ALA A 435 22.73 10.57 -0.15
C ALA A 435 22.35 10.64 -1.64
N ASP A 436 23.33 10.70 -2.55
CA ASP A 436 23.03 10.71 -3.99
C ASP A 436 22.57 9.32 -4.48
N ALA A 437 23.11 8.23 -3.94
CA ALA A 437 22.62 6.89 -4.23
C ALA A 437 21.18 6.68 -3.67
N TYR A 438 20.90 7.17 -2.47
CA TYR A 438 19.54 7.19 -1.91
C TYR A 438 18.59 8.05 -2.75
N GLU A 439 19.03 9.23 -3.21
CA GLU A 439 18.23 10.08 -4.09
C GLU A 439 17.88 9.34 -5.39
N PHE A 440 18.82 8.64 -6.00
CA PHE A 440 18.59 7.86 -7.22
C PHE A 440 17.51 6.79 -7.00
N GLU A 441 17.60 6.00 -5.93
CA GLU A 441 16.60 4.98 -5.59
C GLU A 441 15.22 5.60 -5.29
N THR A 442 15.18 6.66 -4.49
CA THR A 442 13.93 7.39 -4.20
C THR A 442 13.26 7.86 -5.48
N ARG A 443 14.02 8.50 -6.39
CA ARG A 443 13.47 9.00 -7.65
C ARG A 443 13.04 7.88 -8.59
N ARG A 444 13.74 6.75 -8.61
CA ARG A 444 13.34 5.54 -9.34
C ARG A 444 11.97 5.03 -8.89
N TRP A 445 11.74 4.93 -7.60
CA TRP A 445 10.44 4.54 -7.05
C TRP A 445 9.35 5.57 -7.36
N ARG A 446 9.69 6.86 -7.38
CA ARG A 446 8.75 7.91 -7.77
C ARG A 446 8.33 7.81 -9.24
N LEU A 447 9.25 7.47 -10.16
CA LEU A 447 8.87 7.18 -11.56
C LEU A 447 7.83 6.04 -11.62
N ILE A 448 8.07 4.94 -10.91
CA ILE A 448 7.14 3.81 -10.87
C ILE A 448 5.75 4.25 -10.38
N ARG A 449 5.69 5.08 -9.33
CA ARG A 449 4.42 5.55 -8.77
C ARG A 449 3.68 6.52 -9.69
N PHE A 450 4.39 7.36 -10.43
CA PHE A 450 3.75 8.18 -11.47
C PHE A 450 3.24 7.33 -12.63
N LEU A 451 4.00 6.31 -13.04
CA LEU A 451 3.54 5.34 -14.03
C LEU A 451 2.31 4.56 -13.56
N ARG A 452 2.18 4.27 -12.24
CA ARG A 452 0.97 3.66 -11.67
C ARG A 452 -0.26 4.55 -11.87
N VAL A 453 -0.15 5.86 -11.61
CA VAL A 453 -1.27 6.81 -11.84
C VAL A 453 -1.66 6.85 -13.32
N ILE A 454 -0.67 6.98 -14.23
CA ILE A 454 -0.93 7.05 -15.66
C ILE A 454 -1.53 5.74 -16.17
N GLY A 455 -0.97 4.60 -15.73
CA GLY A 455 -1.45 3.26 -16.09
C GLY A 455 -2.87 3.01 -15.59
N ASP A 456 -3.13 3.26 -14.31
CA ASP A 456 -4.45 3.12 -13.70
C ASP A 456 -5.52 3.89 -14.51
N VAL A 457 -5.26 5.16 -14.83
CA VAL A 457 -6.19 5.94 -15.66
C VAL A 457 -6.36 5.35 -17.05
N ARG A 458 -5.28 5.06 -17.77
CA ARG A 458 -5.36 4.58 -19.16
C ARG A 458 -6.02 3.22 -19.30
N LEU A 459 -5.71 2.30 -18.39
CA LEU A 459 -6.24 0.94 -18.40
C LEU A 459 -7.72 0.92 -18.02
N ASN A 460 -8.11 1.64 -16.96
CA ASN A 460 -9.49 1.66 -16.47
C ASN A 460 -10.44 2.50 -17.33
N THR A 461 -9.93 3.51 -18.05
CA THR A 461 -10.73 4.25 -19.05
C THR A 461 -10.82 3.54 -20.40
N GLY A 462 -10.01 2.50 -20.65
CA GLY A 462 -9.90 1.85 -21.94
C GLY A 462 -9.17 2.70 -23.00
N LYS A 463 -8.50 3.78 -22.58
CA LYS A 463 -7.72 4.66 -23.47
C LYS A 463 -6.54 3.95 -24.13
N GLN A 464 -5.95 2.99 -23.40
CA GLN A 464 -4.78 2.24 -23.84
C GLN A 464 -4.79 0.83 -23.24
N GLY A 465 -4.41 -0.17 -24.05
CA GLY A 465 -4.17 -1.51 -23.57
C GLY A 465 -2.87 -1.62 -22.77
N ILE A 466 -2.76 -2.68 -21.94
CA ILE A 466 -1.59 -2.86 -21.05
C ILE A 466 -0.27 -2.95 -21.83
N LEU A 467 -0.23 -3.68 -22.96
CA LEU A 467 1.00 -3.87 -23.73
C LEU A 467 1.47 -2.56 -24.34
N GLU A 468 0.56 -1.79 -24.94
CA GLU A 468 0.86 -0.47 -25.48
C GLU A 468 1.33 0.50 -24.39
N PHE A 469 0.72 0.43 -23.20
CA PHE A 469 1.14 1.23 -22.04
C PHE A 469 2.57 0.86 -21.62
N LEU A 470 2.89 -0.43 -21.54
CA LEU A 470 4.23 -0.90 -21.16
C LEU A 470 5.29 -0.48 -22.18
N ASP A 471 4.97 -0.53 -23.48
CA ASP A 471 5.86 -0.05 -24.55
C ASP A 471 6.15 1.46 -24.43
N TRP A 472 5.10 2.24 -24.17
CA TRP A 472 5.22 3.67 -23.92
C TRP A 472 6.05 3.98 -22.67
N ALA A 473 5.77 3.27 -21.57
CA ALA A 473 6.41 3.51 -20.29
C ALA A 473 7.90 3.15 -20.29
N GLU A 474 8.28 2.00 -20.89
CA GLU A 474 9.68 1.59 -21.07
C GLU A 474 10.44 2.60 -21.92
N LYS A 475 9.88 2.99 -23.06
CA LYS A 475 10.49 4.01 -23.94
C LYS A 475 10.66 5.36 -23.24
N LYS A 476 9.75 5.71 -22.33
CA LYS A 476 9.76 7.00 -21.63
C LYS A 476 10.73 7.03 -20.45
N THR A 477 10.93 5.90 -19.77
CA THR A 477 11.62 5.85 -18.45
C THR A 477 12.82 4.92 -18.42
N GLU A 478 13.08 4.12 -19.46
CA GLU A 478 14.11 3.08 -19.52
C GLU A 478 13.90 1.94 -18.49
N LEU A 479 12.78 1.94 -17.75
CA LEU A 479 12.41 0.85 -16.85
C LEU A 479 11.89 -0.34 -17.67
N LYS A 480 12.28 -1.56 -17.29
CA LYS A 480 11.86 -2.79 -17.98
C LYS A 480 10.35 -3.04 -17.89
N LYS A 481 9.73 -3.42 -19.00
CA LYS A 481 8.28 -3.73 -19.09
C LYS A 481 7.80 -4.68 -18.00
N ALA A 482 8.52 -5.77 -17.77
CA ALA A 482 8.16 -6.74 -16.72
C ALA A 482 8.12 -6.10 -15.34
N SER A 483 9.10 -5.24 -15.00
CA SER A 483 9.10 -4.52 -13.73
C SER A 483 7.89 -3.59 -13.59
N ILE A 484 7.60 -2.79 -14.62
CA ILE A 484 6.44 -1.89 -14.63
C ILE A 484 5.14 -2.70 -14.52
N TYR A 485 5.03 -3.81 -15.26
CA TYR A 485 3.87 -4.70 -15.25
C TYR A 485 3.56 -5.22 -13.85
N TYR A 486 4.55 -5.84 -13.18
CA TYR A 486 4.34 -6.38 -11.82
C TYR A 486 4.05 -5.30 -10.79
N GLN A 487 4.63 -4.12 -10.96
CA GLN A 487 4.42 -2.97 -10.05
C GLN A 487 3.10 -2.22 -10.30
N LEU A 488 2.43 -2.45 -11.41
CA LEU A 488 1.14 -1.84 -11.70
C LEU A 488 0.02 -2.88 -11.65
N PHE A 489 0.01 -3.84 -12.57
CA PHE A 489 -1.18 -4.61 -12.89
C PHE A 489 -1.55 -5.63 -11.79
N PRO A 490 -0.76 -6.69 -11.49
CA PRO A 490 -1.15 -7.66 -10.48
C PRO A 490 -1.11 -7.10 -9.06
N ALA A 491 -0.28 -6.08 -8.80
CA ALA A 491 -0.12 -5.52 -7.47
C ALA A 491 -1.22 -4.51 -7.10
N HIS A 492 -1.74 -3.72 -8.07
CA HIS A 492 -2.57 -2.55 -7.75
C HIS A 492 -3.92 -2.51 -8.46
N GLU A 493 -4.07 -3.18 -9.62
CA GLU A 493 -5.33 -3.15 -10.39
C GLU A 493 -6.42 -4.09 -9.85
N TYR A 494 -6.22 -4.69 -8.68
CA TYR A 494 -7.27 -5.49 -8.03
C TYR A 494 -8.50 -4.64 -7.65
N PHE A 495 -8.30 -3.34 -7.34
CA PHE A 495 -9.36 -2.37 -7.16
C PHE A 495 -8.98 -1.07 -7.92
N PRO A 496 -9.83 -0.60 -8.87
CA PRO A 496 -9.51 0.55 -9.70
C PRO A 496 -9.37 1.83 -8.88
N GLY A 497 -8.37 2.66 -9.20
CA GLY A 497 -8.04 3.88 -8.46
C GLY A 497 -7.02 3.68 -7.33
N TYR A 498 -6.71 2.44 -6.91
CA TYR A 498 -5.72 2.21 -5.86
C TYR A 498 -4.32 2.65 -6.28
N ALA A 499 -3.92 2.33 -7.52
CA ALA A 499 -2.64 2.75 -8.06
C ALA A 499 -2.46 4.29 -8.10
N THR A 500 -3.56 5.03 -8.26
CA THR A 500 -3.59 6.50 -8.22
C THR A 500 -3.32 7.06 -6.81
N SER A 501 -3.56 6.29 -5.75
CA SER A 501 -3.39 6.73 -4.35
C SER A 501 -1.97 7.22 -4.02
N TYR A 502 -0.96 6.66 -4.66
CA TYR A 502 0.44 6.89 -4.28
C TYR A 502 0.96 8.31 -4.49
N ALA A 503 0.57 9.00 -5.55
CA ALA A 503 1.25 10.23 -5.94
C ALA A 503 0.49 11.52 -5.64
N VAL A 504 -0.83 11.51 -5.81
CA VAL A 504 -1.63 12.76 -5.84
C VAL A 504 -1.57 13.51 -4.50
N VAL A 505 -1.89 12.84 -3.39
CA VAL A 505 -1.87 13.46 -2.06
C VAL A 505 -0.43 13.81 -1.65
N GLY A 506 0.55 12.99 -2.00
CA GLY A 506 1.96 13.31 -1.71
C GLY A 506 2.44 14.59 -2.39
N GLN A 507 2.01 14.84 -3.63
CA GLN A 507 2.30 16.10 -4.34
C GLN A 507 1.56 17.30 -3.74
N GLU A 508 0.34 17.12 -3.24
CA GLU A 508 -0.39 18.16 -2.52
C GLU A 508 0.29 18.51 -1.19
N ILE A 509 0.70 17.49 -0.41
CA ILE A 509 1.48 17.70 0.83
C ILE A 509 2.74 18.51 0.51
N ARG A 510 3.48 18.11 -0.54
CA ARG A 510 4.70 18.79 -0.98
C ARG A 510 4.48 20.27 -1.30
N SER A 511 3.37 20.58 -1.95
CA SER A 511 3.00 21.96 -2.29
C SER A 511 2.66 22.79 -1.04
N LEU A 512 2.04 22.17 -0.04
CA LEU A 512 1.74 22.84 1.24
C LEU A 512 3.00 23.02 2.10
N GLU A 513 3.90 22.04 2.08
CA GLU A 513 5.18 22.14 2.80
C GLU A 513 6.04 23.30 2.30
N ALA A 514 5.97 23.62 1.01
CA ALA A 514 6.74 24.72 0.40
C ALA A 514 6.39 26.10 1.00
N ILE A 515 5.22 26.27 1.59
CA ILE A 515 4.82 27.52 2.24
C ILE A 515 5.14 27.54 3.75
N VAL A 516 5.59 26.42 4.32
CA VAL A 516 5.94 26.30 5.75
C VAL A 516 7.40 26.75 5.96
N PRO A 517 7.69 27.66 6.91
CA PRO A 517 9.06 28.02 7.27
C PRO A 517 9.89 26.78 7.65
N GLU A 518 11.17 26.77 7.30
CA GLU A 518 12.06 25.62 7.51
C GLU A 518 12.08 25.16 8.97
N GLU A 519 12.16 26.08 9.91
CA GLU A 519 12.17 25.81 11.35
C GLU A 519 10.85 25.24 11.89
N LYS A 520 9.78 25.31 11.09
CA LYS A 520 8.44 24.80 11.42
C LYS A 520 8.09 23.49 10.70
N ARG A 521 8.93 23.01 9.78
CA ARG A 521 8.68 21.80 9.01
C ARG A 521 8.50 20.56 9.89
N LEU A 522 9.32 20.40 10.93
CA LEU A 522 9.19 19.30 11.88
C LEU A 522 7.81 19.27 12.54
N GLU A 523 7.27 20.46 12.90
CA GLU A 523 5.93 20.59 13.49
C GLU A 523 4.85 20.24 12.48
N PHE A 524 4.94 20.73 11.25
CA PHE A 524 4.04 20.42 10.16
C PHE A 524 4.02 18.91 9.85
N GLN A 525 5.18 18.30 9.71
CA GLN A 525 5.34 16.88 9.43
C GLN A 525 4.84 15.97 10.57
N THR A 526 4.96 16.42 11.80
CA THR A 526 4.40 15.72 12.96
C THR A 526 2.88 15.80 12.97
N TYR A 527 2.32 16.96 12.64
CA TYR A 527 0.87 17.15 12.55
C TYR A 527 0.25 16.26 11.48
N LEU A 528 0.79 16.28 10.25
CA LEU A 528 0.21 15.52 9.13
C LEU A 528 0.16 14.00 9.38
N CYS A 529 1.11 13.45 10.12
CA CYS A 529 1.09 12.02 10.48
C CYS A 529 0.35 11.70 11.79
N SER A 530 -0.44 12.65 12.33
CA SER A 530 -1.12 12.50 13.64
C SER A 530 -2.62 12.76 13.59
N ILE A 531 -3.20 13.00 12.40
CA ILE A 531 -4.59 13.43 12.26
C ILE A 531 -5.52 12.38 11.62
N GLY A 532 -5.07 11.12 11.58
CA GLY A 532 -5.83 10.04 10.97
C GLY A 532 -5.85 10.10 9.45
N SER A 533 -6.70 9.27 8.85
CA SER A 533 -6.88 9.18 7.40
C SER A 533 -8.32 9.59 7.01
N PRO A 534 -8.73 10.85 7.25
CA PRO A 534 -10.02 11.33 6.76
C PRO A 534 -9.99 11.40 5.23
N PRO A 535 -11.15 11.55 4.55
CA PRO A 535 -11.21 11.77 3.11
C PRO A 535 -10.25 12.87 2.65
N ARG A 536 -9.63 12.70 1.47
CA ARG A 536 -8.58 13.57 0.93
C ARG A 536 -8.90 15.06 1.04
N SER A 537 -10.10 15.49 0.64
CA SER A 537 -10.49 16.90 0.67
C SER A 537 -10.52 17.49 2.08
N ILE A 538 -10.87 16.68 3.09
CA ILE A 538 -10.85 17.09 4.49
C ILE A 538 -9.41 17.12 5.00
N TYR A 539 -8.60 16.11 4.67
CA TYR A 539 -7.21 16.03 5.07
C TYR A 539 -6.42 17.23 4.55
N ILE A 540 -6.46 17.49 3.26
CA ILE A 540 -5.75 18.61 2.61
C ILE A 540 -6.22 19.97 3.13
N LYS A 541 -7.54 20.12 3.39
CA LYS A 541 -8.06 21.35 4.00
C LYS A 541 -7.47 21.59 5.40
N ARG A 542 -7.38 20.55 6.24
CA ARG A 542 -6.75 20.64 7.58
C ARG A 542 -5.29 21.00 7.47
N LEU A 543 -4.53 20.33 6.58
CA LEU A 543 -3.12 20.62 6.36
C LEU A 543 -2.89 22.04 5.88
N LYS A 544 -3.70 22.53 4.94
CA LYS A 544 -3.61 23.90 4.44
C LYS A 544 -3.82 24.91 5.55
N SER A 545 -4.87 24.76 6.35
CA SER A 545 -5.14 25.64 7.47
C SER A 545 -4.00 25.65 8.50
N PHE A 546 -3.40 24.48 8.74
CA PHE A 546 -2.26 24.37 9.66
C PHE A 546 -0.98 24.99 9.09
N ALA A 547 -0.64 24.74 7.82
CA ALA A 547 0.50 25.36 7.14
C ALA A 547 0.41 26.89 7.14
N GLU A 548 -0.77 27.44 6.82
CA GLU A 548 -1.02 28.90 6.88
C GLU A 548 -0.88 29.48 8.31
N SER A 549 -1.18 28.71 9.34
CA SER A 549 -0.99 29.12 10.73
C SER A 549 0.48 29.17 11.15
N LEU A 550 1.30 28.28 10.59
CA LEU A 550 2.75 28.24 10.84
C LEU A 550 3.54 29.32 10.08
N SER A 551 2.95 29.86 9.00
CA SER A 551 3.55 30.89 8.15
C SER A 551 3.36 32.32 8.69
N LYS A 552 2.50 32.48 9.69
CA LYS A 552 2.22 33.76 10.40
C LYS A 552 3.15 33.93 11.60
#